data_3f6c95bdc08feb62ca5d9000fa3ad902
#
_entry.id   3f6c95bdc08feb62ca5d9000fa3ad902
#
_cell.length_a   1.000
_cell.length_b   1.000
_cell.length_c   1.000
_cell.angle_alpha   90.00
_cell.angle_beta   90.00
_cell.angle_gamma   90.00
#
_symmetry.space_group_name_H-M   'P 1'
#
loop_
_entity.id
_entity.type
_entity.pdbx_description
1 polymer ?
#
loop_
_entity_poly.entity_id
_entity_poly.type
_entity_poly.pdbx_seq_one_letter_code
_entity_poly.pdbx_strand_id
1 'polypeptide(L)'
;EIFGYYLVSKLQTIVSISVTSVDQLFYSEFILSISNPSCIYVFDLEGTDGTGIMEISPQLALSIVERLLGGNTETTRKPRTITPIEQAVMRGIIEHALADLQTAWRSIAELNFQYSRLETEADFVQIAPSSEIVVVISFDVNVGMHSYLMNLCFPTFALEDVLTRLNRQQISTLSVQSPHRMRENMA
;
A
#
# COMPACT_ATOMS: atom_id res chain seq x y z
N GLU A 1 -5.09 9.10 -3.52
CA GLU A 1 -5.77 10.41 -3.27
C GLU A 1 -6.96 10.26 -2.33
N ILE A 2 -7.88 9.26 -2.51
CA ILE A 2 -9.10 9.08 -1.70
C ILE A 2 -8.76 8.96 -0.22
N PHE A 3 -7.82 8.08 0.13
CA PHE A 3 -7.35 7.90 1.51
C PHE A 3 -6.77 9.18 2.12
N GLY A 4 -6.09 10.01 1.33
CA GLY A 4 -5.60 11.32 1.79
C GLY A 4 -6.74 12.25 2.22
N TYR A 5 -7.82 12.34 1.44
CA TYR A 5 -8.99 13.13 1.81
C TYR A 5 -9.69 12.61 3.06
N TYR A 6 -9.76 11.28 3.22
CA TYR A 6 -10.26 10.68 4.44
C TYR A 6 -9.43 11.10 5.66
N LEU A 7 -8.10 11.02 5.57
CA LEU A 7 -7.21 11.45 6.67
C LEU A 7 -7.33 12.95 6.96
N VAL A 8 -7.44 13.82 5.95
CA VAL A 8 -7.68 15.27 6.15
C VAL A 8 -8.95 15.49 6.98
N SER A 9 -10.05 14.80 6.63
CA SER A 9 -11.32 14.91 7.34
C SER A 9 -11.23 14.40 8.78
N LYS A 10 -10.53 13.29 9.02
CA LYS A 10 -10.41 12.67 10.33
C LYS A 10 -9.43 13.40 11.25
N LEU A 11 -8.29 13.83 10.72
CA LEU A 11 -7.21 14.45 11.50
C LEU A 11 -7.34 15.96 11.61
N GLN A 12 -8.26 16.57 10.85
CA GLN A 12 -8.49 18.02 10.79
C GLN A 12 -7.19 18.80 10.57
N THR A 13 -6.35 18.29 9.67
CA THR A 13 -5.07 18.89 9.29
C THR A 13 -4.79 18.62 7.82
N ILE A 14 -3.82 19.35 7.26
CA ILE A 14 -3.38 19.08 5.89
C ILE A 14 -2.67 17.73 5.84
N VAL A 15 -3.13 16.85 4.95
CA VAL A 15 -2.49 15.57 4.66
C VAL A 15 -2.29 15.48 3.15
N SER A 16 -1.09 15.10 2.73
CA SER A 16 -0.82 14.74 1.33
C SER A 16 -0.12 13.38 1.27
N ILE A 17 -0.47 12.58 0.29
CA ILE A 17 0.12 11.27 0.04
C ILE A 17 0.57 11.24 -1.41
N SER A 18 1.85 10.98 -1.63
CA SER A 18 2.44 10.87 -2.97
C SER A 18 3.29 9.60 -3.09
N VAL A 19 3.23 8.97 -4.27
CA VAL A 19 4.11 7.83 -4.59
C VAL A 19 5.52 8.36 -4.80
N THR A 20 6.50 7.77 -4.14
CA THR A 20 7.93 8.11 -4.29
C THR A 20 8.67 7.12 -5.16
N SER A 21 8.35 5.83 -5.06
CA SER A 21 8.93 4.79 -5.90
C SER A 21 8.01 3.59 -6.07
N VAL A 22 8.27 2.81 -7.11
CA VAL A 22 7.71 1.47 -7.34
C VAL A 22 8.88 0.58 -7.71
N ASP A 23 9.22 -0.36 -6.85
CA ASP A 23 10.39 -1.19 -6.97
C ASP A 23 10.03 -2.66 -6.98
N GLN A 24 10.85 -3.47 -7.67
CA GLN A 24 10.83 -4.93 -7.59
C GLN A 24 12.12 -5.39 -6.94
N LEU A 25 11.99 -6.13 -5.85
CA LEU A 25 13.13 -6.63 -5.08
C LEU A 25 12.79 -8.00 -4.47
N PHE A 26 13.78 -8.66 -3.88
CA PHE A 26 13.52 -9.88 -3.15
C PHE A 26 12.80 -9.59 -1.82
N TYR A 27 11.90 -10.48 -1.42
CA TYR A 27 11.17 -10.34 -0.15
C TYR A 27 12.12 -10.17 1.04
N SER A 28 13.24 -10.89 1.06
CA SER A 28 14.28 -10.73 2.09
C SER A 28 14.86 -9.31 2.14
N GLU A 29 15.05 -8.66 1.00
CA GLU A 29 15.56 -7.29 0.94
C GLU A 29 14.53 -6.30 1.49
N PHE A 30 13.24 -6.49 1.15
CA PHE A 30 12.17 -5.69 1.72
C PHE A 30 12.10 -5.80 3.24
N ILE A 31 12.10 -7.03 3.79
CA ILE A 31 12.06 -7.26 5.24
C ILE A 31 13.25 -6.62 5.94
N LEU A 32 14.46 -6.74 5.38
CA LEU A 32 15.66 -6.11 5.93
C LEU A 32 15.64 -4.57 5.87
N SER A 33 14.85 -3.98 4.96
CA SER A 33 14.70 -2.52 4.85
C SER A 33 13.78 -1.92 5.90
N ILE A 34 12.92 -2.73 6.53
CA ILE A 34 11.97 -2.27 7.54
C ILE A 34 12.69 -1.96 8.85
N SER A 35 12.46 -0.77 9.39
CA SER A 35 12.98 -0.37 10.69
C SER A 35 12.28 -1.11 11.83
N ASN A 36 12.99 -1.48 12.89
CA ASN A 36 12.41 -2.04 14.10
C ASN A 36 12.41 -1.00 15.24
N PRO A 37 11.27 -0.79 15.94
CA PRO A 37 9.94 -1.34 15.64
C PRO A 37 9.29 -0.68 14.41
N SER A 38 8.35 -1.38 13.76
CA SER A 38 7.49 -0.83 12.73
C SER A 38 6.02 -1.18 12.98
N CYS A 39 5.10 -0.64 12.20
CA CYS A 39 3.70 -1.04 12.18
C CYS A 39 3.43 -1.76 10.86
N ILE A 40 3.44 -3.09 10.89
CA ILE A 40 3.34 -3.94 9.71
C ILE A 40 1.95 -4.59 9.69
N TYR A 41 1.05 -4.01 8.91
CA TYR A 41 -0.31 -4.51 8.75
C TYR A 41 -0.36 -5.52 7.61
N VAL A 42 -0.63 -6.75 7.98
CA VAL A 42 -0.79 -7.87 7.04
C VAL A 42 -2.25 -7.94 6.63
N PHE A 43 -2.50 -8.07 5.33
CA PHE A 43 -3.84 -8.21 4.76
C PHE A 43 -3.89 -9.31 3.70
N ASP A 44 -5.01 -9.98 3.62
CA ASP A 44 -5.24 -11.05 2.67
C ASP A 44 -5.88 -10.50 1.38
N LEU A 45 -5.49 -11.06 0.24
CA LEU A 45 -6.10 -10.79 -1.06
C LEU A 45 -7.17 -11.88 -1.29
N GLU A 46 -8.44 -11.57 -1.01
CA GLU A 46 -9.53 -12.52 -1.17
C GLU A 46 -9.64 -13.03 -2.61
N GLY A 47 -9.85 -14.33 -2.75
CA GLY A 47 -9.92 -15.00 -4.05
C GLY A 47 -8.56 -15.42 -4.61
N THR A 48 -7.48 -15.17 -3.86
CA THR A 48 -6.12 -15.65 -4.14
C THR A 48 -5.52 -16.24 -2.88
N ASP A 49 -4.43 -16.99 -2.98
CA ASP A 49 -3.62 -17.42 -1.83
C ASP A 49 -2.59 -16.33 -1.42
N GLY A 50 -2.82 -15.11 -1.89
CA GLY A 50 -1.89 -14.00 -1.71
C GLY A 50 -2.16 -13.19 -0.44
N THR A 51 -1.08 -12.74 0.17
CA THR A 51 -1.07 -11.86 1.34
C THR A 51 -0.18 -10.66 1.04
N GLY A 52 -0.64 -9.46 1.38
CA GLY A 52 0.11 -8.23 1.22
C GLY A 52 0.50 -7.60 2.56
N ILE A 53 1.35 -6.60 2.49
CA ILE A 53 1.79 -5.81 3.65
C ILE A 53 1.54 -4.34 3.39
N MET A 54 1.00 -3.64 4.38
CA MET A 54 1.05 -2.18 4.50
C MET A 54 1.94 -1.85 5.70
N GLU A 55 3.13 -1.33 5.43
CA GLU A 55 4.07 -0.92 6.47
C GLU A 55 3.99 0.58 6.67
N ILE A 56 3.91 0.99 7.94
CA ILE A 56 3.82 2.39 8.36
C ILE A 56 4.83 2.64 9.47
N SER A 57 5.55 3.74 9.40
CA SER A 57 6.43 4.12 10.51
C SER A 57 5.63 4.31 11.81
N PRO A 58 6.17 3.89 12.97
CA PRO A 58 5.50 4.09 14.26
C PRO A 58 5.19 5.57 14.54
N GLN A 59 6.02 6.47 14.06
CA GLN A 59 5.81 7.91 14.22
C GLN A 59 4.54 8.37 13.48
N LEU A 60 4.27 7.87 12.26
CA LEU A 60 3.03 8.16 11.54
C LEU A 60 1.82 7.61 12.30
N ALA A 61 1.90 6.36 12.75
CA ALA A 61 0.81 5.75 13.52
C ALA A 61 0.52 6.55 14.79
N LEU A 62 1.55 6.92 15.56
CA LEU A 62 1.41 7.73 16.77
C LEU A 62 0.86 9.13 16.47
N SER A 63 1.28 9.76 15.37
CA SER A 63 0.77 11.07 14.94
C SER A 63 -0.73 11.00 14.62
N ILE A 64 -1.17 9.96 13.91
CA ILE A 64 -2.58 9.73 13.60
C ILE A 64 -3.40 9.53 14.88
N VAL A 65 -2.96 8.62 15.76
CA VAL A 65 -3.65 8.31 17.02
C VAL A 65 -3.78 9.54 17.90
N GLU A 66 -2.68 10.29 18.08
CA GLU A 66 -2.68 11.48 18.92
C GLU A 66 -3.70 12.52 18.43
N ARG A 67 -3.75 12.78 17.13
CA ARG A 67 -4.72 13.71 16.55
C ARG A 67 -6.15 13.23 16.69
N LEU A 68 -6.41 11.94 16.51
CA LEU A 68 -7.74 11.35 16.70
C LEU A 68 -8.22 11.45 18.15
N LEU A 69 -7.29 11.45 19.12
CA LEU A 69 -7.59 11.63 20.54
C LEU A 69 -7.59 13.10 20.99
N GLY A 70 -7.51 14.04 20.05
CA GLY A 70 -7.59 15.49 20.32
C GLY A 70 -6.27 16.13 20.74
N GLY A 71 -5.14 15.43 20.57
CA GLY A 71 -3.80 15.98 20.78
C GLY A 71 -3.33 16.83 19.60
N ASN A 72 -2.34 17.70 19.86
CA ASN A 72 -1.66 18.49 18.85
C ASN A 72 -0.24 17.98 18.65
N THR A 73 0.04 17.37 17.51
CA THR A 73 1.34 16.74 17.22
C THR A 73 2.36 17.77 16.77
N GLU A 74 2.95 18.51 17.70
CA GLU A 74 4.07 19.42 17.40
C GLU A 74 5.45 18.81 17.68
N THR A 75 5.51 17.64 18.32
CA THR A 75 6.76 17.00 18.71
C THR A 75 7.01 15.69 17.97
N THR A 76 8.15 15.61 17.30
CA THR A 76 8.65 14.34 16.72
C THR A 76 8.90 13.34 17.86
N ARG A 77 8.03 12.35 17.98
CA ARG A 77 8.19 11.29 18.98
C ARG A 77 9.27 10.28 18.55
N LYS A 78 9.99 9.77 19.55
CA LYS A 78 10.90 8.64 19.29
C LYS A 78 10.08 7.42 18.84
N PRO A 79 10.58 6.63 17.86
CA PRO A 79 9.91 5.40 17.46
C PRO A 79 9.80 4.46 18.64
N ARG A 80 8.61 3.91 18.83
CA ARG A 80 8.28 2.89 19.83
C ARG A 80 7.17 2.00 19.32
N THR A 81 7.04 0.83 19.88
CA THR A 81 5.89 -0.06 19.65
C THR A 81 4.60 0.64 20.11
N ILE A 82 3.55 0.55 19.29
CA ILE A 82 2.23 1.08 19.62
C ILE A 82 1.51 0.18 20.63
N THR A 83 0.83 0.79 21.58
CA THR A 83 0.07 0.09 22.63
C THR A 83 -1.20 -0.57 22.08
N PRO A 84 -1.82 -1.55 22.78
CA PRO A 84 -3.06 -2.19 22.33
C PRO A 84 -4.20 -1.21 22.03
N ILE A 85 -4.31 -0.11 22.80
CA ILE A 85 -5.32 0.93 22.54
C ILE A 85 -5.02 1.67 21.24
N GLU A 86 -3.76 2.05 21.02
CA GLU A 86 -3.32 2.69 19.78
C GLU A 86 -3.50 1.76 18.58
N GLN A 87 -3.25 0.45 18.74
CA GLN A 87 -3.52 -0.56 17.70
C GLN A 87 -5.01 -0.63 17.35
N ALA A 88 -5.90 -0.60 18.35
CA ALA A 88 -7.35 -0.62 18.12
C ALA A 88 -7.82 0.63 17.36
N VAL A 89 -7.27 1.80 17.65
CA VAL A 89 -7.56 3.04 16.93
C VAL A 89 -7.04 2.96 15.49
N MET A 90 -5.80 2.51 15.29
CA MET A 90 -5.18 2.40 13.97
C MET A 90 -5.88 1.37 13.10
N ARG A 91 -6.42 0.28 13.67
CA ARG A 91 -7.13 -0.74 12.91
C ARG A 91 -8.24 -0.15 12.04
N GLY A 92 -9.07 0.73 12.57
CA GLY A 92 -10.13 1.39 11.79
C GLY A 92 -9.60 2.25 10.64
N ILE A 93 -8.43 2.88 10.82
CA ILE A 93 -7.75 3.66 9.77
C ILE A 93 -7.24 2.72 8.66
N ILE A 94 -6.64 1.59 9.04
CA ILE A 94 -6.10 0.62 8.10
C ILE A 94 -7.22 -0.08 7.30
N GLU A 95 -8.30 -0.50 7.96
CA GLU A 95 -9.46 -1.10 7.30
C GLU A 95 -10.05 -0.13 6.25
N HIS A 96 -10.09 1.17 6.56
CA HIS A 96 -10.52 2.18 5.59
C HIS A 96 -9.52 2.35 4.44
N ALA A 97 -8.22 2.37 4.73
CA ALA A 97 -7.17 2.43 3.71
C ALA A 97 -7.25 1.25 2.74
N LEU A 98 -7.51 0.04 3.25
CA LEU A 98 -7.70 -1.17 2.42
C LEU A 98 -8.96 -1.08 1.55
N ALA A 99 -10.06 -0.52 2.07
CA ALA A 99 -11.28 -0.30 1.27
C ALA A 99 -11.06 0.73 0.14
N ASP A 100 -10.30 1.79 0.40
CA ASP A 100 -9.92 2.77 -0.61
C ASP A 100 -8.96 2.17 -1.65
N LEU A 101 -8.02 1.34 -1.20
CA LEU A 101 -7.12 0.58 -2.07
C LEU A 101 -7.92 -0.35 -3.00
N GLN A 102 -8.88 -1.10 -2.45
CA GLN A 102 -9.80 -1.94 -3.22
C GLN A 102 -10.55 -1.12 -4.29
N THR A 103 -11.03 0.06 -3.93
CA THR A 103 -11.73 0.95 -4.87
C THR A 103 -10.80 1.41 -6.00
N ALA A 104 -9.54 1.71 -5.69
CA ALA A 104 -8.55 2.09 -6.70
C ALA A 104 -8.23 0.93 -7.67
N TRP A 105 -8.21 -0.31 -7.18
CA TRP A 105 -7.94 -1.50 -7.99
C TRP A 105 -9.10 -1.92 -8.89
N ARG A 106 -10.35 -1.53 -8.62
CA ARG A 106 -11.54 -1.92 -9.40
C ARG A 106 -11.45 -1.64 -10.89
N SER A 107 -10.69 -0.61 -11.30
CA SER A 107 -10.46 -0.30 -12.72
C SER A 107 -9.56 -1.31 -13.42
N ILE A 108 -8.80 -2.10 -12.68
CA ILE A 108 -7.79 -3.04 -13.17
C ILE A 108 -8.25 -4.48 -12.93
N ALA A 109 -8.68 -4.78 -11.70
CA ALA A 109 -9.13 -6.09 -11.26
C ALA A 109 -10.03 -5.98 -10.04
N GLU A 110 -10.94 -6.94 -9.89
CA GLU A 110 -11.74 -7.08 -8.67
C GLU A 110 -10.90 -7.82 -7.62
N LEU A 111 -10.14 -7.05 -6.84
CA LEU A 111 -9.40 -7.53 -5.68
C LEU A 111 -10.07 -7.03 -4.41
N ASN A 112 -10.31 -7.92 -3.47
CA ASN A 112 -10.78 -7.58 -2.13
C ASN A 112 -9.62 -7.72 -1.15
N PHE A 113 -9.44 -6.73 -0.30
CA PHE A 113 -8.39 -6.71 0.70
C PHE A 113 -8.99 -6.80 2.09
N GLN A 114 -8.58 -7.78 2.87
CA GLN A 114 -9.07 -7.98 4.22
C GLN A 114 -7.93 -7.87 5.22
N TYR A 115 -8.09 -7.01 6.24
CA TYR A 115 -7.14 -6.92 7.35
C TYR A 115 -7.02 -8.28 8.05
N SER A 116 -5.80 -8.75 8.24
CA SER A 116 -5.50 -10.02 8.90
C SER A 116 -4.93 -9.78 10.30
N ARG A 117 -3.75 -9.16 10.40
CA ARG A 117 -3.06 -8.93 11.66
C ARG A 117 -2.07 -7.77 11.61
N LEU A 118 -1.64 -7.33 12.78
CA LEU A 118 -0.52 -6.39 12.96
C LEU A 118 0.69 -7.13 13.54
N GLU A 119 1.85 -6.87 12.97
CA GLU A 119 3.15 -7.25 13.50
C GLU A 119 3.97 -5.97 13.78
N THR A 120 4.82 -6.01 14.79
CA THR A 120 5.66 -4.87 15.16
C THR A 120 7.15 -5.09 14.88
N GLU A 121 7.51 -6.31 14.55
CA GLU A 121 8.87 -6.73 14.20
C GLU A 121 8.84 -7.46 12.85
N ALA A 122 9.69 -7.03 11.93
CA ALA A 122 9.72 -7.54 10.56
C ALA A 122 10.07 -9.04 10.49
N ASP A 123 10.88 -9.53 11.42
CA ASP A 123 11.32 -10.92 11.47
C ASP A 123 10.16 -11.92 11.68
N PHE A 124 9.03 -11.48 12.23
CA PHE A 124 7.84 -12.32 12.43
C PHE A 124 6.87 -12.29 11.25
N VAL A 125 7.14 -11.48 10.24
CA VAL A 125 6.28 -11.39 9.06
C VAL A 125 6.78 -12.35 7.99
N GLN A 126 5.94 -13.32 7.65
CA GLN A 126 6.24 -14.27 6.58
C GLN A 126 5.01 -14.37 5.66
N ILE A 127 5.05 -13.66 4.54
CA ILE A 127 3.99 -13.68 3.50
C ILE A 127 4.45 -14.35 2.21
N ALA A 128 5.76 -14.57 2.07
CA ALA A 128 6.38 -15.18 0.90
C ALA A 128 7.73 -15.83 1.28
N PRO A 129 8.27 -16.73 0.46
CA PRO A 129 9.66 -17.19 0.57
C PRO A 129 10.65 -16.02 0.43
N SER A 130 11.80 -16.11 1.10
CA SER A 130 12.84 -15.05 1.09
C SER A 130 13.33 -14.69 -0.32
N SER A 131 13.32 -15.64 -1.25
CA SER A 131 13.71 -15.48 -2.66
C SER A 131 12.58 -15.05 -3.59
N GLU A 132 11.37 -14.86 -3.06
CA GLU A 132 10.23 -14.37 -3.86
C GLU A 132 10.46 -12.93 -4.26
N ILE A 133 10.06 -12.59 -5.49
CA ILE A 133 10.04 -11.21 -5.95
C ILE A 133 8.77 -10.54 -5.45
N VAL A 134 8.92 -9.37 -4.87
CA VAL A 134 7.81 -8.54 -4.40
C VAL A 134 7.82 -7.20 -5.13
N VAL A 135 6.63 -6.65 -5.33
CA VAL A 135 6.43 -5.26 -5.77
C VAL A 135 6.21 -4.41 -4.54
N VAL A 136 7.08 -3.42 -4.34
CA VAL A 136 6.98 -2.45 -3.24
C VAL A 136 6.64 -1.08 -3.80
N ILE A 137 5.55 -0.51 -3.32
CA ILE A 137 5.14 0.85 -3.63
C ILE A 137 5.40 1.70 -2.39
N SER A 138 6.31 2.65 -2.50
CA SER A 138 6.68 3.57 -1.42
C SER A 138 5.93 4.88 -1.55
N PHE A 139 5.44 5.39 -0.44
CA PHE A 139 4.70 6.64 -0.35
C PHE A 139 5.35 7.58 0.66
N ASP A 140 5.34 8.85 0.34
CA ASP A 140 5.57 9.94 1.27
C ASP A 140 4.21 10.44 1.79
N VAL A 141 4.02 10.37 3.11
CA VAL A 141 2.80 10.79 3.80
C VAL A 141 3.11 12.00 4.65
N ASN A 142 2.65 13.16 4.20
CA ASN A 142 2.83 14.41 4.93
C ASN A 142 1.60 14.67 5.80
N VAL A 143 1.81 14.88 7.11
CA VAL A 143 0.77 15.25 8.07
C VAL A 143 1.18 16.54 8.75
N GLY A 144 0.51 17.64 8.39
CA GLY A 144 0.94 18.98 8.78
C GLY A 144 2.31 19.32 8.21
N MET A 145 3.30 19.53 9.07
CA MET A 145 4.68 19.87 8.69
C MET A 145 5.65 18.67 8.73
N HIS A 146 5.17 17.47 9.01
CA HIS A 146 5.98 16.27 9.15
C HIS A 146 5.76 15.31 7.98
N SER A 147 6.86 14.73 7.48
CA SER A 147 6.85 13.70 6.44
C SER A 147 7.16 12.33 7.04
N TYR A 148 6.46 11.31 6.56
CA TYR A 148 6.56 9.93 7.01
C TYR A 148 6.55 8.99 5.81
N LEU A 149 7.17 7.81 5.97
CA LEU A 149 7.13 6.76 4.97
C LEU A 149 6.00 5.78 5.24
N MET A 150 5.38 5.31 4.15
CA MET A 150 4.45 4.19 4.11
C MET A 150 4.80 3.33 2.90
N ASN A 151 4.78 2.01 3.07
CA ASN A 151 5.07 1.06 2.01
C ASN A 151 3.89 0.08 1.84
N LEU A 152 3.57 -0.23 0.57
CA LEU A 152 2.71 -1.36 0.21
C LEU A 152 3.57 -2.41 -0.49
N CYS A 153 3.50 -3.65 -0.01
CA CYS A 153 4.27 -4.76 -0.57
C CYS A 153 3.31 -5.88 -1.00
N PHE A 154 3.48 -6.34 -2.24
CA PHE A 154 2.72 -7.43 -2.82
C PHE A 154 3.67 -8.48 -3.41
N PRO A 155 3.55 -9.77 -3.04
CA PRO A 155 4.24 -10.83 -3.75
C PRO A 155 3.77 -10.89 -5.21
N THR A 156 4.71 -11.11 -6.15
CA THR A 156 4.35 -11.13 -7.58
C THR A 156 3.35 -12.21 -7.93
N PHE A 157 3.42 -13.38 -7.31
CA PHE A 157 2.46 -14.46 -7.54
C PHE A 157 1.01 -14.08 -7.15
N ALA A 158 0.85 -13.22 -6.12
CA ALA A 158 -0.48 -12.74 -5.71
C ALA A 158 -1.12 -11.81 -6.75
N LEU A 159 -0.31 -11.22 -7.62
CA LEU A 159 -0.74 -10.31 -8.71
C LEU A 159 -0.71 -10.98 -10.09
N GLU A 160 -0.33 -12.25 -10.22
CA GLU A 160 -0.11 -12.92 -11.51
C GLU A 160 -1.35 -12.89 -12.42
N ASP A 161 -2.52 -13.17 -11.86
CA ASP A 161 -3.79 -13.11 -12.61
C ASP A 161 -4.10 -11.70 -13.11
N VAL A 162 -3.79 -10.67 -12.31
CA VAL A 162 -3.98 -9.26 -12.66
C VAL A 162 -3.04 -8.87 -13.79
N LEU A 163 -1.76 -9.21 -13.67
CA LEU A 163 -0.75 -8.94 -14.68
C LEU A 163 -1.08 -9.64 -16.01
N THR A 164 -1.57 -10.86 -15.94
CA THR A 164 -2.01 -11.62 -17.12
C THR A 164 -3.20 -10.95 -17.83
N ARG A 165 -4.17 -10.45 -17.08
CA ARG A 165 -5.33 -9.71 -17.63
C ARG A 165 -4.90 -8.39 -18.28
N LEU A 166 -4.02 -7.63 -17.63
CA LEU A 166 -3.48 -6.37 -18.16
C LEU A 166 -2.73 -6.59 -19.47
N ASN A 167 -1.87 -7.61 -19.54
CA ASN A 167 -1.14 -7.96 -20.77
C ASN A 167 -2.09 -8.30 -21.92
N ARG A 168 -3.18 -9.06 -21.66
CA ARG A 168 -4.18 -9.38 -22.68
C ARG A 168 -4.92 -8.13 -23.19
N GLN A 169 -5.23 -7.18 -22.31
CA GLN A 169 -5.87 -5.92 -22.70
C GLN A 169 -4.96 -5.05 -23.56
N GLN A 170 -3.66 -4.96 -23.25
CA GLN A 170 -2.70 -4.22 -24.07
C GLN A 170 -2.52 -4.81 -25.46
N ILE A 171 -2.46 -6.14 -25.58
CA ILE A 171 -2.34 -6.82 -26.89
C ILE A 171 -3.59 -6.59 -27.75
N SER A 172 -4.78 -6.60 -27.16
CA SER A 172 -6.03 -6.35 -27.89
C SER A 172 -6.15 -4.90 -28.38
N THR A 173 -5.64 -3.92 -27.62
CA THR A 173 -5.63 -2.51 -28.04
C THR A 173 -4.62 -2.24 -29.17
N LEU A 174 -3.49 -2.92 -29.18
CA LEU A 174 -2.48 -2.80 -30.26
C LEU A 174 -2.95 -3.47 -31.57
N SER A 175 -3.73 -4.55 -31.48
CA SER A 175 -4.27 -5.26 -32.67
C SER A 175 -5.40 -4.48 -33.36
N VAL A 176 -6.11 -3.61 -32.66
CA VAL A 176 -7.18 -2.78 -33.23
C VAL A 176 -6.65 -1.54 -33.97
N GLN A 177 -5.42 -1.12 -33.71
CA GLN A 177 -4.80 0.04 -34.36
C GLN A 177 -4.10 -0.28 -35.69
N SER A 178 -4.15 -1.50 -36.19
CA SER A 178 -3.43 -1.92 -37.42
C SER A 178 -4.29 -2.40 -38.58
N PRO A 179 -5.39 -1.73 -38.99
CA PRO A 179 -5.98 -2.02 -40.30
C PRO A 179 -6.13 -0.83 -41.26
N HIS A 180 -5.45 0.31 -41.13
CA HIS A 180 -5.69 1.44 -42.03
C HIS A 180 -4.49 1.98 -42.81
N ARG A 181 -3.41 1.20 -43.00
CA ARG A 181 -2.25 1.66 -43.80
C ARG A 181 -1.84 0.77 -44.97
N MET A 182 -2.80 0.04 -45.59
CA MET A 182 -2.49 -0.79 -46.77
C MET A 182 -3.55 -0.71 -47.88
N ARG A 183 -4.05 0.49 -48.18
CA ARG A 183 -4.93 0.68 -49.40
C ARG A 183 -4.74 2.00 -50.11
N GLU A 184 -3.54 2.55 -50.16
CA GLU A 184 -3.29 3.77 -50.96
C GLU A 184 -1.95 3.74 -51.73
N ASN A 185 -1.61 2.61 -52.34
CA ASN A 185 -0.59 2.58 -53.36
C ASN A 185 -0.86 1.46 -54.37
N MET A 186 -1.98 1.56 -55.10
CA MET A 186 -2.22 0.89 -56.36
C MET A 186 -3.35 1.62 -57.11
N ALA A 187 -2.97 2.73 -57.76
CA ALA A 187 -3.63 3.28 -58.94
C ALA A 187 -2.64 4.19 -59.67
#